data_f1a66962b35f6ef926241d7629bd22a2
#
_entry.id   f1a66962b35f6ef926241d7629bd22a2
#
_cell.length_a   1.000
_cell.length_b   1.000
_cell.length_c   1.000
_cell.angle_alpha   90.00
_cell.angle_beta   90.00
_cell.angle_gamma   90.00
#
_symmetry.space_group_name_H-M   'P 1'
#
loop_
_entity.id
_entity.type
_entity.pdbx_description
1 polymer ?
#
loop_
_entity_poly.entity_id
_entity_poly.type
_entity_poly.pdbx_seq_one_letter_code
_entity_poly.pdbx_strand_id
1 'polypeptide(L)'
;RLRKRDVDPEWRIEASHTREMAPRSVKVLFRVGSIYLFIFILILLCSPLFPTIKATSSQLASALHFSLVDGGTLVLKIEWLTTPGMLIIFATILGGFIQGASARGMLEVFVKTVLQLKNSIIAIMAIVAMATVMDLSGIISTLAQSIVDLTGSSYVFLAPVIGALGTFVTGSDTNSNILFGKLQTIAASKLHIDPNWLAAANTSGATGGKMISPQSIAIAVSATKMEGQANQIMSGTMKYCCAYI
;
A
#
# COMPACT_ATOMS: atom_id res chain seq x y z
N ARG A 1 2.65 37.36 -4.68
CA ARG A 1 1.41 37.65 -3.90
C ARG A 1 0.36 36.63 -4.35
N LEU A 2 0.26 35.50 -3.71
CA LEU A 2 -0.83 34.54 -3.87
C LEU A 2 -2.11 35.24 -3.35
N ARG A 3 -3.04 35.48 -4.27
CA ARG A 3 -4.36 36.04 -3.98
C ARG A 3 -5.05 35.04 -3.04
N LYS A 4 -5.34 35.43 -1.79
CA LYS A 4 -6.24 34.70 -0.90
C LYS A 4 -7.56 34.55 -1.66
N ARG A 5 -7.85 33.37 -2.21
CA ARG A 5 -9.19 33.02 -2.61
C ARG A 5 -10.01 32.94 -1.32
N ASP A 6 -11.02 33.77 -1.23
CA ASP A 6 -12.04 33.60 -0.18
C ASP A 6 -12.61 32.21 -0.35
N VAL A 7 -12.30 31.34 0.61
CA VAL A 7 -12.86 30.00 0.69
C VAL A 7 -14.32 30.19 1.11
N ASP A 8 -15.23 29.65 0.30
CA ASP A 8 -16.65 29.67 0.57
C ASP A 8 -16.91 29.32 2.04
N PRO A 9 -17.75 30.06 2.77
CA PRO A 9 -18.01 29.80 4.20
C PRO A 9 -18.39 28.36 4.52
N GLU A 10 -19.06 27.66 3.58
CA GLU A 10 -19.41 26.23 3.70
C GLU A 10 -18.19 25.30 3.78
N TRP A 11 -17.02 25.72 3.31
CA TRP A 11 -15.76 24.97 3.36
C TRP A 11 -14.90 25.28 4.57
N ARG A 12 -15.33 26.25 5.39
CA ARG A 12 -14.67 26.45 6.68
C ARG A 12 -15.11 25.31 7.59
N ILE A 13 -14.19 24.40 7.85
CA ILE A 13 -14.31 23.54 9.01
C ILE A 13 -14.47 24.51 10.19
N GLU A 14 -15.70 24.67 10.67
CA GLU A 14 -15.92 25.44 11.87
C GLU A 14 -14.98 24.89 12.95
N ALA A 15 -14.07 25.72 13.38
CA ALA A 15 -13.16 25.42 14.49
C ALA A 15 -13.92 25.39 15.83
N SER A 16 -15.19 24.96 15.76
CA SER A 16 -16.11 24.81 16.88
C SER A 16 -15.83 23.53 17.63
N HIS A 17 -14.70 23.35 18.15
CA HIS A 17 -14.33 22.47 19.27
C HIS A 17 -12.82 22.28 19.29
N THR A 18 -12.05 23.35 19.27
CA THR A 18 -10.80 23.34 20.02
C THR A 18 -11.19 23.14 21.47
N ARG A 19 -11.55 21.91 21.85
CA ARG A 19 -11.40 21.50 23.24
C ARG A 19 -9.99 21.87 23.60
N GLU A 20 -9.80 22.87 24.47
CA GLU A 20 -8.53 23.14 25.11
C GLU A 20 -8.03 21.78 25.63
N MET A 21 -7.11 21.20 24.89
CA MET A 21 -6.48 19.94 25.34
C MET A 21 -5.62 20.34 26.54
N ALA A 22 -6.12 20.05 27.72
CA ALA A 22 -5.30 20.13 28.93
C ALA A 22 -3.96 19.45 28.66
N PRO A 23 -2.82 20.01 29.11
CA PRO A 23 -1.50 19.48 28.83
C PRO A 23 -1.45 18.03 29.29
N ARG A 24 -1.45 17.10 28.31
CA ARG A 24 -1.41 15.67 28.59
C ARG A 24 -0.03 15.33 29.11
N SER A 25 0.01 14.68 30.29
CA SER A 25 1.26 14.15 30.84
C SER A 25 2.00 13.32 29.79
N VAL A 26 3.32 13.48 29.69
CA VAL A 26 4.20 12.71 28.80
C VAL A 26 3.95 11.20 28.95
N LYS A 27 3.65 10.72 30.16
CA LYS A 27 3.27 9.32 30.41
C LYS A 27 2.02 8.87 29.64
N VAL A 28 1.01 9.75 29.53
CA VAL A 28 -0.21 9.48 28.78
C VAL A 28 0.11 9.42 27.27
N LEU A 29 0.96 10.31 26.79
CA LEU A 29 1.38 10.33 25.38
C LEU A 29 2.14 9.05 25.02
N PHE A 30 3.09 8.61 25.86
CA PHE A 30 3.80 7.35 25.66
C PHE A 30 2.86 6.14 25.71
N ARG A 31 1.91 6.12 26.64
CA ARG A 31 0.95 5.02 26.74
C ARG A 31 0.06 4.94 25.50
N VAL A 32 -0.47 6.06 25.02
CA VAL A 32 -1.33 6.11 23.81
C VAL A 32 -0.51 5.81 22.55
N GLY A 33 0.72 6.32 22.48
CA GLY A 33 1.63 6.13 21.34
C GLY A 33 2.38 4.78 21.33
N SER A 34 2.21 3.93 22.35
CA SER A 34 3.00 2.71 22.53
C SER A 34 2.96 1.77 21.32
N ILE A 35 1.82 1.62 20.64
CA ILE A 35 1.69 0.77 19.45
C ILE A 35 2.62 1.27 18.34
N TYR A 36 2.61 2.58 18.05
CA TYR A 36 3.47 3.17 17.01
C TYR A 36 4.94 3.05 17.36
N LEU A 37 5.28 3.23 18.64
CA LEU A 37 6.64 3.07 19.13
C LEU A 37 7.13 1.62 18.92
N PHE A 38 6.30 0.62 19.26
CA PHE A 38 6.63 -0.77 19.03
C PHE A 38 6.74 -1.12 17.55
N ILE A 39 5.85 -0.61 16.70
CA ILE A 39 5.96 -0.79 15.24
C ILE A 39 7.32 -0.28 14.77
N PHE A 40 7.69 0.94 15.16
CA PHE A 40 8.97 1.53 14.77
C PHE A 40 10.17 0.72 15.26
N ILE A 41 10.18 0.33 16.53
CA ILE A 41 11.26 -0.47 17.13
C ILE A 41 11.37 -1.84 16.43
N LEU A 42 10.26 -2.56 16.24
CA LEU A 42 10.28 -3.88 15.61
C LEU A 42 10.73 -3.83 14.14
N ILE A 43 10.27 -2.84 13.38
CA ILE A 43 10.72 -2.65 12.00
C ILE A 43 12.22 -2.33 11.96
N LEU A 44 12.71 -1.47 12.85
CA LEU A 44 14.14 -1.18 12.96
C LEU A 44 14.97 -2.41 13.30
N LEU A 45 14.54 -3.19 14.29
CA LEU A 45 15.25 -4.40 14.73
C LEU A 45 15.31 -5.48 13.63
N CYS A 46 14.25 -5.61 12.83
CA CYS A 46 14.20 -6.55 11.70
C CYS A 46 14.76 -5.98 10.40
N SER A 47 15.26 -4.74 10.40
CA SER A 47 15.86 -4.09 9.24
C SER A 47 17.30 -4.59 8.98
N PRO A 48 17.88 -4.30 7.80
CA PRO A 48 19.29 -4.58 7.50
C PRO A 48 20.29 -3.91 8.44
N LEU A 49 19.87 -2.93 9.25
CA LEU A 49 20.71 -2.27 10.26
C LEU A 49 21.15 -3.23 11.37
N PHE A 50 20.38 -4.29 11.62
CA PHE A 50 20.69 -5.33 12.62
C PHE A 50 20.75 -6.71 11.95
N PRO A 51 21.82 -7.03 11.20
CA PRO A 51 21.90 -8.23 10.36
C PRO A 51 21.77 -9.53 11.15
N THR A 52 22.29 -9.57 12.37
CA THR A 52 22.21 -10.76 13.26
C THR A 52 20.76 -11.06 13.66
N ILE A 53 19.99 -10.03 14.05
CA ILE A 53 18.58 -10.17 14.44
C ILE A 53 17.76 -10.59 13.23
N LYS A 54 18.00 -9.95 12.08
CA LYS A 54 17.34 -10.28 10.82
C LYS A 54 17.62 -11.72 10.41
N ALA A 55 18.88 -12.17 10.46
CA ALA A 55 19.27 -13.54 10.11
C ALA A 55 18.60 -14.58 11.02
N THR A 56 18.54 -14.33 12.33
CA THR A 56 17.90 -15.23 13.29
C THR A 56 16.39 -15.28 13.11
N SER A 57 15.76 -14.11 12.90
CA SER A 57 14.29 -14.03 12.73
C SER A 57 13.83 -14.59 11.37
N SER A 58 14.65 -14.53 10.33
CA SER A 58 14.35 -15.12 9.02
C SER A 58 14.44 -16.65 9.00
N GLN A 59 15.02 -17.29 10.03
CA GLN A 59 15.01 -18.74 10.18
C GLN A 59 13.61 -19.30 10.52
N LEU A 60 12.75 -18.47 11.12
CA LEU A 60 11.34 -18.83 11.34
C LEU A 60 10.53 -18.52 10.07
N ALA A 61 10.84 -19.25 9.02
CA ALA A 61 10.11 -19.18 7.75
C ALA A 61 9.52 -20.54 7.40
N SER A 62 8.32 -20.53 6.83
CA SER A 62 7.70 -21.72 6.22
C SER A 62 7.72 -21.57 4.72
N ALA A 63 8.16 -22.58 4.00
CA ALA A 63 8.13 -22.62 2.55
C ALA A 63 7.07 -23.64 2.09
N LEU A 64 6.11 -23.16 1.29
CA LEU A 64 5.13 -24.01 0.61
C LEU A 64 5.60 -24.21 -0.84
N HIS A 65 5.76 -25.45 -1.24
CA HIS A 65 6.18 -25.84 -2.57
C HIS A 65 4.99 -26.33 -3.39
N PHE A 66 4.75 -25.71 -4.52
CA PHE A 66 3.71 -26.13 -5.46
C PHE A 66 4.38 -26.58 -6.77
N SER A 67 4.10 -27.82 -7.20
CA SER A 67 4.55 -28.30 -8.50
C SER A 67 3.68 -27.72 -9.61
N LEU A 68 4.31 -27.12 -10.62
CA LEU A 68 3.64 -26.63 -11.81
C LEU A 68 3.56 -27.73 -12.88
N VAL A 69 2.61 -27.62 -13.78
CA VAL A 69 2.34 -28.60 -14.84
C VAL A 69 3.53 -28.75 -15.81
N ASP A 70 4.32 -27.73 -15.97
CA ASP A 70 5.52 -27.67 -16.82
C ASP A 70 6.79 -28.18 -16.13
N GLY A 71 6.67 -28.80 -14.94
CA GLY A 71 7.79 -29.30 -14.15
C GLY A 71 8.52 -28.24 -13.31
N GLY A 72 8.07 -26.99 -13.36
CA GLY A 72 8.55 -25.92 -12.48
C GLY A 72 8.03 -26.08 -11.04
N THR A 73 8.69 -25.41 -10.09
CA THR A 73 8.23 -25.32 -8.70
C THR A 73 8.00 -23.87 -8.29
N LEU A 74 6.78 -23.57 -7.86
CA LEU A 74 6.46 -22.29 -7.22
C LEU A 74 6.71 -22.41 -5.71
N VAL A 75 7.59 -21.58 -5.16
CA VAL A 75 7.91 -21.57 -3.74
C VAL A 75 7.32 -20.34 -3.09
N LEU A 76 6.36 -20.53 -2.20
CA LEU A 76 5.78 -19.48 -1.36
C LEU A 76 6.48 -19.49 -0.01
N LYS A 77 7.33 -18.49 0.22
CA LYS A 77 8.05 -18.33 1.50
C LYS A 77 7.30 -17.36 2.40
N ILE A 78 6.88 -17.84 3.56
CA ILE A 78 6.22 -17.05 4.60
C ILE A 78 7.22 -16.83 5.73
N GLU A 79 7.67 -15.60 5.89
CA GLU A 79 8.57 -15.20 6.98
C GLU A 79 7.74 -14.68 8.17
N TRP A 80 7.54 -15.52 9.18
CA TRP A 80 6.61 -15.23 10.27
C TRP A 80 6.99 -14.03 11.13
N LEU A 81 8.28 -13.76 11.33
CA LEU A 81 8.75 -12.69 12.21
C LEU A 81 9.22 -11.41 11.50
N THR A 82 9.48 -11.47 10.20
CA THR A 82 10.04 -10.33 9.46
C THR A 82 9.05 -9.66 8.52
N THR A 83 7.92 -10.32 8.26
CA THR A 83 6.85 -9.75 7.44
C THR A 83 6.21 -8.55 8.15
N PRO A 84 6.11 -7.38 7.51
CA PRO A 84 5.59 -6.15 8.14
C PRO A 84 4.22 -6.33 8.81
N GLY A 85 3.34 -7.15 8.21
CA GLY A 85 2.02 -7.45 8.80
C GLY A 85 2.11 -8.14 10.15
N MET A 86 3.05 -9.10 10.30
CA MET A 86 3.26 -9.79 11.58
C MET A 86 3.87 -8.85 12.62
N LEU A 87 4.80 -7.99 12.23
CA LEU A 87 5.38 -6.98 13.13
C LEU A 87 4.31 -6.03 13.67
N ILE A 88 3.35 -5.62 12.83
CA ILE A 88 2.21 -4.78 13.25
C ILE A 88 1.33 -5.54 14.24
N ILE A 89 1.05 -6.83 14.00
CA ILE A 89 0.25 -7.66 14.93
C ILE A 89 0.95 -7.74 16.30
N PHE A 90 2.25 -8.05 16.33
CA PHE A 90 3.01 -8.10 17.59
C PHE A 90 3.04 -6.74 18.29
N ALA A 91 3.30 -5.66 17.56
CA ALA A 91 3.28 -4.30 18.12
C ALA A 91 1.92 -3.94 18.71
N THR A 92 0.83 -4.33 18.04
CA THR A 92 -0.53 -4.08 18.49
C THR A 92 -0.85 -4.86 19.76
N ILE A 93 -0.42 -6.11 19.86
CA ILE A 93 -0.60 -6.93 21.07
C ILE A 93 0.17 -6.32 22.24
N LEU A 94 1.46 -6.02 22.06
CA LEU A 94 2.31 -5.45 23.10
C LEU A 94 1.80 -4.06 23.54
N GLY A 95 1.53 -3.19 22.58
CA GLY A 95 1.01 -1.84 22.86
C GLY A 95 -0.40 -1.87 23.46
N GLY A 96 -1.25 -2.80 23.04
CA GLY A 96 -2.58 -3.01 23.59
C GLY A 96 -2.55 -3.36 25.08
N PHE A 97 -1.66 -4.26 25.51
CA PHE A 97 -1.47 -4.57 26.93
C PHE A 97 -0.99 -3.35 27.72
N ILE A 98 -0.06 -2.56 27.20
CA ILE A 98 0.41 -1.33 27.86
C ILE A 98 -0.73 -0.31 27.98
N GLN A 99 -1.62 -0.26 26.98
CA GLN A 99 -2.80 0.60 27.02
C GLN A 99 -3.88 0.10 27.98
N GLY A 100 -3.75 -1.14 28.49
CA GLY A 100 -4.70 -1.75 29.43
C GLY A 100 -5.83 -2.52 28.73
N ALA A 101 -5.66 -2.88 27.45
CA ALA A 101 -6.62 -3.71 26.76
C ALA A 101 -6.54 -5.16 27.25
N SER A 102 -7.69 -5.82 27.40
CA SER A 102 -7.74 -7.24 27.75
C SER A 102 -7.47 -8.11 26.53
N ALA A 103 -6.84 -9.27 26.71
CA ALA A 103 -6.60 -10.24 25.62
C ALA A 103 -7.90 -10.61 24.89
N ARG A 104 -8.98 -10.81 25.62
CA ARG A 104 -10.30 -11.12 25.06
C ARG A 104 -10.83 -9.98 24.19
N GLY A 105 -10.70 -8.73 24.66
CA GLY A 105 -11.11 -7.55 23.90
C GLY A 105 -10.29 -7.38 22.61
N MET A 106 -8.97 -7.61 22.69
CA MET A 106 -8.11 -7.55 21.50
C MET A 106 -8.48 -8.64 20.47
N LEU A 107 -8.76 -9.86 20.93
CA LEU A 107 -9.20 -10.95 20.05
C LEU A 107 -10.55 -10.64 19.40
N GLU A 108 -11.50 -10.11 20.17
CA GLU A 108 -12.81 -9.71 19.63
C GLU A 108 -12.70 -8.65 18.54
N VAL A 109 -11.87 -7.62 18.76
CA VAL A 109 -11.59 -6.58 17.77
C VAL A 109 -10.90 -7.20 16.54
N PHE A 110 -9.93 -8.08 16.72
CA PHE A 110 -9.24 -8.76 15.63
C PHE A 110 -10.22 -9.55 14.75
N VAL A 111 -11.08 -10.38 15.35
CA VAL A 111 -12.08 -11.18 14.61
C VAL A 111 -13.05 -10.26 13.87
N LYS A 112 -13.57 -9.21 14.52
CA LYS A 112 -14.44 -8.22 13.86
C LYS A 112 -13.75 -7.56 12.67
N THR A 113 -12.49 -7.18 12.81
CA THR A 113 -11.69 -6.57 11.74
C THR A 113 -11.51 -7.53 10.56
N VAL A 114 -11.17 -8.79 10.80
CA VAL A 114 -11.04 -9.80 9.74
C VAL A 114 -12.37 -9.97 9.00
N LEU A 115 -13.49 -10.05 9.73
CA LEU A 115 -14.82 -10.17 9.11
C LEU A 115 -15.19 -8.92 8.30
N GLN A 116 -14.83 -7.73 8.75
CA GLN A 116 -15.05 -6.48 8.01
C GLN A 116 -14.20 -6.42 6.73
N LEU A 117 -12.97 -6.95 6.79
CA LEU A 117 -12.02 -6.94 5.68
C LEU A 117 -12.20 -8.10 4.70
N LYS A 118 -13.14 -9.02 4.92
CA LYS A 118 -13.32 -10.23 4.09
C LYS A 118 -13.34 -9.96 2.58
N ASN A 119 -14.07 -8.94 2.15
CA ASN A 119 -14.18 -8.59 0.73
C ASN A 119 -12.84 -8.07 0.17
N SER A 120 -12.10 -7.30 0.98
CA SER A 120 -10.77 -6.81 0.59
C SER A 120 -9.77 -7.96 0.51
N ILE A 121 -9.83 -8.91 1.43
CA ILE A 121 -8.99 -10.12 1.42
C ILE A 121 -9.25 -10.93 0.14
N ILE A 122 -10.52 -11.19 -0.20
CA ILE A 122 -10.90 -11.91 -1.41
C ILE A 122 -10.40 -11.17 -2.66
N ALA A 123 -10.58 -9.84 -2.71
CA ALA A 123 -10.11 -9.04 -3.83
C ALA A 123 -8.58 -9.10 -4.00
N ILE A 124 -7.81 -8.99 -2.91
CA ILE A 124 -6.34 -9.10 -2.94
C ILE A 124 -5.92 -10.49 -3.42
N MET A 125 -6.53 -11.55 -2.89
CA MET A 125 -6.23 -12.92 -3.32
C MET A 125 -6.51 -13.11 -4.82
N ALA A 126 -7.63 -12.59 -5.33
CA ALA A 126 -7.95 -12.66 -6.76
C ALA A 126 -6.95 -11.89 -7.63
N ILE A 127 -6.50 -10.71 -7.18
CA ILE A 127 -5.48 -9.91 -7.89
C ILE A 127 -4.14 -10.64 -7.93
N VAL A 128 -3.71 -11.20 -6.81
CA VAL A 128 -2.45 -11.98 -6.75
C VAL A 128 -2.54 -13.21 -7.64
N ALA A 129 -3.64 -13.95 -7.59
CA ALA A 129 -3.87 -15.11 -8.46
C ALA A 129 -3.83 -14.71 -9.94
N MET A 130 -4.50 -13.63 -10.33
CA MET A 130 -4.50 -13.11 -11.69
C MET A 130 -3.08 -12.73 -12.13
N ALA A 131 -2.34 -11.99 -11.33
CA ALA A 131 -0.96 -11.60 -11.63
C ALA A 131 -0.05 -12.84 -11.82
N THR A 132 -0.20 -13.85 -10.96
CA THR A 132 0.55 -15.10 -11.04
C THR A 132 0.21 -15.86 -12.33
N VAL A 133 -1.07 -15.99 -12.68
CA VAL A 133 -1.49 -16.63 -13.94
C VAL A 133 -0.93 -15.89 -15.15
N MET A 134 -0.99 -14.57 -15.17
CA MET A 134 -0.43 -13.76 -16.25
C MET A 134 1.09 -13.92 -16.38
N ASP A 135 1.81 -14.05 -15.28
CA ASP A 135 3.27 -14.29 -15.30
C ASP A 135 3.58 -15.69 -15.83
N LEU A 136 2.94 -16.73 -15.30
CA LEU A 136 3.15 -18.13 -15.70
C LEU A 136 2.73 -18.42 -17.16
N SER A 137 1.70 -17.74 -17.64
CA SER A 137 1.23 -17.88 -19.04
C SER A 137 2.07 -17.11 -20.06
N GLY A 138 3.05 -16.31 -19.60
CA GLY A 138 3.87 -15.47 -20.47
C GLY A 138 3.17 -14.21 -21.00
N ILE A 139 1.92 -13.94 -20.61
CA ILE A 139 1.17 -12.74 -21.02
C ILE A 139 1.91 -11.48 -20.62
N ILE A 140 2.48 -11.42 -19.40
CA ILE A 140 3.22 -10.25 -18.94
C ILE A 140 4.45 -10.00 -19.82
N SER A 141 5.17 -11.05 -20.19
CA SER A 141 6.35 -10.94 -21.05
C SER A 141 5.99 -10.44 -22.44
N THR A 142 4.90 -10.96 -23.02
CA THR A 142 4.41 -10.54 -24.33
C THR A 142 3.94 -9.07 -24.31
N LEU A 143 3.21 -8.66 -23.27
CA LEU A 143 2.78 -7.28 -23.11
C LEU A 143 3.97 -6.34 -22.98
N ALA A 144 4.94 -6.66 -22.10
CA ALA A 144 6.14 -5.85 -21.93
C ALA A 144 6.90 -5.70 -23.26
N GLN A 145 7.04 -6.81 -24.01
CA GLN A 145 7.67 -6.81 -25.32
C GLN A 145 6.95 -5.88 -26.28
N SER A 146 5.66 -6.06 -26.45
CA SER A 146 4.86 -5.29 -27.40
C SER A 146 4.88 -3.80 -27.10
N ILE A 147 4.76 -3.42 -25.83
CA ILE A 147 4.77 -2.01 -25.44
C ILE A 147 6.16 -1.40 -25.66
N VAL A 148 7.25 -2.12 -25.32
CA VAL A 148 8.61 -1.64 -25.54
C VAL A 148 8.93 -1.54 -27.03
N ASP A 149 8.51 -2.51 -27.84
CA ASP A 149 8.72 -2.49 -29.30
C ASP A 149 7.98 -1.30 -29.96
N LEU A 150 6.81 -0.91 -29.43
CA LEU A 150 6.05 0.23 -29.92
C LEU A 150 6.62 1.59 -29.45
N THR A 151 7.14 1.66 -28.24
CA THR A 151 7.48 2.92 -27.59
C THR A 151 8.99 3.18 -27.49
N GLY A 152 9.80 2.12 -27.61
CA GLY A 152 11.24 2.18 -27.44
C GLY A 152 11.65 2.79 -26.07
N SER A 153 12.61 3.68 -26.10
CA SER A 153 13.09 4.38 -24.90
C SER A 153 12.03 5.28 -24.23
N SER A 154 10.97 5.66 -24.95
CA SER A 154 9.88 6.45 -24.37
C SER A 154 9.02 5.67 -23.38
N TYR A 155 9.20 4.34 -23.28
CA TYR A 155 8.55 3.51 -22.27
C TYR A 155 8.75 4.04 -20.84
N VAL A 156 9.89 4.66 -20.56
CA VAL A 156 10.22 5.21 -19.24
C VAL A 156 9.15 6.19 -18.75
N PHE A 157 8.56 6.98 -19.66
CA PHE A 157 7.47 7.91 -19.34
C PHE A 157 6.12 7.20 -19.16
N LEU A 158 5.96 6.00 -19.73
CA LEU A 158 4.74 5.21 -19.59
C LEU A 158 4.71 4.42 -18.27
N ALA A 159 5.86 4.07 -17.70
CA ALA A 159 5.95 3.30 -16.47
C ALA A 159 5.12 3.92 -15.32
N PRO A 160 5.24 5.21 -15.00
CA PRO A 160 4.40 5.81 -13.96
C PRO A 160 2.92 5.89 -14.36
N VAL A 161 2.60 6.06 -15.63
CA VAL A 161 1.20 6.06 -16.10
C VAL A 161 0.56 4.69 -15.91
N ILE A 162 1.29 3.60 -16.21
CA ILE A 162 0.84 2.22 -15.98
C ILE A 162 0.59 2.00 -14.47
N GLY A 163 1.52 2.45 -13.62
CA GLY A 163 1.36 2.40 -12.18
C GLY A 163 0.11 3.15 -11.70
N ALA A 164 -0.12 4.34 -12.22
CA ALA A 164 -1.30 5.16 -11.91
C ALA A 164 -2.60 4.47 -12.31
N LEU A 165 -2.67 3.89 -13.51
CA LEU A 165 -3.82 3.12 -13.98
C LEU A 165 -4.09 1.92 -13.08
N GLY A 166 -3.05 1.19 -12.67
CA GLY A 166 -3.18 0.07 -11.75
C GLY A 166 -3.83 0.46 -10.43
N THR A 167 -3.37 1.56 -9.83
CA THR A 167 -3.96 2.06 -8.58
C THR A 167 -5.34 2.68 -8.79
N PHE A 168 -5.56 3.35 -9.90
CA PHE A 168 -6.90 3.86 -10.23
C PHE A 168 -7.95 2.75 -10.22
N VAL A 169 -7.66 1.63 -10.87
CA VAL A 169 -8.57 0.47 -10.99
C VAL A 169 -8.71 -0.28 -9.67
N THR A 170 -7.59 -0.52 -8.98
CA THR A 170 -7.57 -1.39 -7.77
C THR A 170 -7.79 -0.61 -6.47
N GLY A 171 -7.61 0.70 -6.49
CA GLY A 171 -7.62 1.54 -5.29
C GLY A 171 -6.39 1.35 -4.38
N SER A 172 -5.41 0.56 -4.78
CA SER A 172 -4.27 0.16 -3.96
C SER A 172 -2.96 0.22 -4.74
N ASP A 173 -2.01 0.94 -4.18
CA ASP A 173 -0.64 1.06 -4.66
C ASP A 173 0.07 -0.32 -4.67
N THR A 174 -0.08 -1.07 -3.58
CA THR A 174 0.44 -2.43 -3.47
C THR A 174 -0.11 -3.34 -4.58
N ASN A 175 -1.42 -3.27 -4.85
CA ASN A 175 -2.04 -4.08 -5.90
C ASN A 175 -1.54 -3.68 -7.30
N SER A 176 -1.31 -2.39 -7.54
CA SER A 176 -0.70 -1.92 -8.79
C SER A 176 0.70 -2.49 -8.98
N ASN A 177 1.51 -2.52 -7.93
CA ASN A 177 2.85 -3.09 -7.98
C ASN A 177 2.85 -4.62 -8.15
N ILE A 178 1.88 -5.32 -7.57
CA ILE A 178 1.70 -6.76 -7.79
C ILE A 178 1.35 -7.04 -9.27
N LEU A 179 0.44 -6.26 -9.85
CA LEU A 179 0.00 -6.45 -11.23
C LEU A 179 1.08 -6.12 -12.26
N PHE A 180 1.75 -5.00 -12.08
CA PHE A 180 2.60 -4.42 -13.12
C PHE A 180 4.10 -4.42 -12.79
N GLY A 181 4.50 -4.73 -11.55
CA GLY A 181 5.91 -4.74 -11.17
C GLY A 181 6.75 -5.69 -12.03
N LYS A 182 6.24 -6.88 -12.34
CA LYS A 182 6.93 -7.84 -13.23
C LYS A 182 7.04 -7.32 -14.66
N LEU A 183 5.99 -6.68 -15.18
CA LEU A 183 6.00 -6.03 -16.49
C LEU A 183 7.10 -4.96 -16.54
N GLN A 184 7.23 -4.12 -15.51
CA GLN A 184 8.27 -3.10 -15.42
C GLN A 184 9.68 -3.69 -15.42
N THR A 185 9.89 -4.78 -14.67
CA THR A 185 11.22 -5.43 -14.63
C THR A 185 11.61 -6.05 -15.96
N ILE A 186 10.66 -6.66 -16.68
CA ILE A 186 10.90 -7.24 -18.01
C ILE A 186 11.18 -6.12 -19.03
N ALA A 187 10.39 -5.05 -19.03
CA ALA A 187 10.61 -3.89 -19.89
C ALA A 187 11.98 -3.25 -19.65
N ALA A 188 12.38 -3.09 -18.37
CA ALA A 188 13.68 -2.56 -18.01
C ALA A 188 14.84 -3.41 -18.55
N SER A 189 14.72 -4.74 -18.43
CA SER A 189 15.73 -5.67 -18.96
C SER A 189 15.89 -5.53 -20.48
N LYS A 190 14.81 -5.31 -21.22
CA LYS A 190 14.85 -5.10 -22.68
C LYS A 190 15.45 -3.77 -23.07
N LEU A 191 15.19 -2.73 -22.29
CA LEU A 191 15.72 -1.40 -22.52
C LEU A 191 17.16 -1.22 -21.99
N HIS A 192 17.73 -2.27 -21.37
CA HIS A 192 19.03 -2.24 -20.69
C HIS A 192 19.10 -1.16 -19.59
N ILE A 193 17.98 -0.96 -18.88
CA ILE A 193 17.85 -0.04 -17.74
C ILE A 193 17.79 -0.86 -16.46
N ASP A 194 18.29 -0.30 -15.35
CA ASP A 194 18.13 -0.94 -14.03
C ASP A 194 16.64 -1.17 -13.72
N PRO A 195 16.20 -2.43 -13.48
CA PRO A 195 14.81 -2.77 -13.15
C PRO A 195 14.24 -1.99 -11.98
N ASN A 196 15.08 -1.60 -11.01
CA ASN A 196 14.65 -0.83 -9.85
C ASN A 196 14.11 0.56 -10.23
N TRP A 197 14.64 1.18 -11.29
CA TRP A 197 14.17 2.46 -11.78
C TRP A 197 12.73 2.40 -12.30
N LEU A 198 12.42 1.42 -13.15
CA LEU A 198 11.07 1.28 -13.69
C LEU A 198 10.07 0.79 -12.63
N ALA A 199 10.50 -0.07 -11.70
CA ALA A 199 9.67 -0.47 -10.56
C ALA A 199 9.38 0.74 -9.65
N ALA A 200 10.36 1.60 -9.39
CA ALA A 200 10.17 2.83 -8.63
C ALA A 200 9.25 3.83 -9.37
N ALA A 201 9.41 3.96 -10.69
CA ALA A 201 8.53 4.78 -11.51
C ALA A 201 7.08 4.30 -11.47
N ASN A 202 6.85 2.97 -11.54
CA ASN A 202 5.52 2.39 -11.37
C ASN A 202 4.92 2.74 -9.99
N THR A 203 5.70 2.58 -8.93
CA THR A 203 5.27 2.89 -7.55
C THR A 203 4.96 4.38 -7.39
N SER A 204 5.79 5.25 -7.95
CA SER A 204 5.55 6.69 -7.95
C SER A 204 4.24 7.03 -8.67
N GLY A 205 4.05 6.50 -9.87
CA GLY A 205 2.81 6.69 -10.63
C GLY A 205 1.59 6.13 -9.89
N ALA A 206 1.73 4.96 -9.28
CA ALA A 206 0.67 4.34 -8.47
C ALA A 206 0.21 5.27 -7.32
N THR A 207 1.15 5.95 -6.66
CA THR A 207 0.85 6.97 -5.65
C THR A 207 0.05 8.14 -6.24
N GLY A 208 0.41 8.60 -7.44
CA GLY A 208 -0.36 9.61 -8.18
C GLY A 208 -1.78 9.14 -8.50
N GLY A 209 -1.93 7.93 -9.03
CA GLY A 209 -3.22 7.34 -9.37
C GLY A 209 -4.16 7.15 -8.18
N LYS A 210 -3.60 7.00 -6.98
CA LYS A 210 -4.40 6.90 -5.75
C LYS A 210 -5.24 8.14 -5.47
N MET A 211 -4.76 9.33 -5.87
CA MET A 211 -5.48 10.59 -5.67
C MET A 211 -6.85 10.62 -6.37
N ILE A 212 -6.99 9.85 -7.45
CA ILE A 212 -8.20 9.82 -8.29
C ILE A 212 -8.92 8.47 -8.23
N SER A 213 -8.42 7.50 -7.47
CA SER A 213 -9.05 6.19 -7.38
C SER A 213 -10.44 6.29 -6.74
N PRO A 214 -11.45 5.56 -7.27
CA PRO A 214 -12.81 5.59 -6.73
C PRO A 214 -12.87 5.29 -5.23
N GLN A 215 -12.01 4.38 -4.75
CA GLN A 215 -11.91 4.02 -3.34
C GLN A 215 -11.46 5.22 -2.48
N SER A 216 -10.41 5.94 -2.90
CA SER A 216 -9.91 7.12 -2.17
C SER A 216 -10.92 8.27 -2.19
N ILE A 217 -11.60 8.45 -3.32
CA ILE A 217 -12.68 9.46 -3.46
C ILE A 217 -13.84 9.12 -2.53
N ALA A 218 -14.26 7.85 -2.44
CA ALA A 218 -15.32 7.44 -1.52
C ALA A 218 -14.96 7.70 -0.04
N ILE A 219 -13.70 7.46 0.33
CA ILE A 219 -13.18 7.77 1.68
C ILE A 219 -13.21 9.29 1.92
N ALA A 220 -12.76 10.08 0.94
CA ALA A 220 -12.75 11.54 1.03
C ALA A 220 -14.18 12.10 1.18
N VAL A 221 -15.13 11.63 0.38
CA VAL A 221 -16.55 11.99 0.48
C VAL A 221 -17.11 11.69 1.88
N SER A 222 -16.83 10.50 2.40
CA SER A 222 -17.27 10.09 3.73
C SER A 222 -16.65 10.95 4.84
N ALA A 223 -15.34 11.21 4.74
CA ALA A 223 -14.61 11.98 5.75
C ALA A 223 -15.02 13.47 5.77
N THR A 224 -15.35 14.03 4.61
CA THR A 224 -15.75 15.45 4.47
C THR A 224 -17.25 15.66 4.56
N LYS A 225 -18.05 14.58 4.65
CA LYS A 225 -19.52 14.62 4.59
C LYS A 225 -20.08 15.27 3.32
N MET A 226 -19.33 15.21 2.22
CA MET A 226 -19.71 15.75 0.93
C MET A 226 -20.44 14.70 0.08
N GLU A 227 -21.55 14.19 0.59
CA GLU A 227 -22.33 13.18 -0.12
C GLU A 227 -22.83 13.70 -1.48
N GLY A 228 -22.68 12.88 -2.52
CA GLY A 228 -23.04 13.25 -3.90
C GLY A 228 -22.01 14.09 -4.66
N GLN A 229 -20.92 14.55 -4.05
CA GLN A 229 -19.92 15.42 -4.68
C GLN A 229 -18.63 14.68 -5.10
N ALA A 230 -18.69 13.35 -5.23
CA ALA A 230 -17.53 12.54 -5.62
C ALA A 230 -16.86 13.04 -6.91
N ASN A 231 -17.66 13.46 -7.92
CA ASN A 231 -17.15 13.97 -9.18
C ASN A 231 -16.40 15.30 -9.03
N GLN A 232 -16.81 16.16 -8.11
CA GLN A 232 -16.12 17.43 -7.86
C GLN A 232 -14.75 17.18 -7.20
N ILE A 233 -14.70 16.28 -6.22
CA ILE A 233 -13.45 15.89 -5.57
C ILE A 233 -12.50 15.27 -6.60
N MET A 234 -12.99 14.32 -7.41
CA MET A 234 -12.20 13.67 -8.44
C MET A 234 -11.67 14.67 -9.48
N SER A 235 -12.50 15.57 -9.97
CA SER A 235 -12.08 16.61 -10.93
C SER A 235 -11.05 17.57 -10.34
N GLY A 236 -11.20 17.89 -9.05
CA GLY A 236 -10.24 18.71 -8.33
C GLY A 236 -8.88 18.03 -8.17
N THR A 237 -8.86 16.74 -7.80
CA THR A 237 -7.64 15.97 -7.60
C THR A 237 -6.96 15.54 -8.90
N MET A 238 -7.71 15.39 -10.00
CA MET A 238 -7.17 15.01 -11.31
C MET A 238 -6.03 15.92 -11.77
N LYS A 239 -6.16 17.24 -11.57
CA LYS A 239 -5.13 18.21 -11.95
C LYS A 239 -3.81 17.96 -11.22
N TYR A 240 -3.89 17.61 -9.95
CA TYR A 240 -2.71 17.31 -9.14
C TYR A 240 -2.13 15.94 -9.50
N CYS A 241 -2.98 14.97 -9.81
CA CYS A 241 -2.54 13.68 -10.31
C CYS A 241 -1.76 13.81 -11.62
N CYS A 242 -2.31 14.54 -12.61
CA CYS A 242 -1.64 14.78 -13.88
C CYS A 242 -0.33 15.59 -13.74
N ALA A 243 -0.25 16.48 -12.75
CA ALA A 243 0.97 17.24 -12.50
C ALA A 243 2.04 16.41 -11.76
N TYR A 244 1.62 15.39 -11.04
CA TYR A 244 2.51 14.51 -10.28
C TYR A 244 3.11 13.39 -11.13
N ILE A 245 2.37 12.84 -12.07
CA ILE A 245 2.78 11.79 -13.01
C ILE A 245 3.61 12.37 -14.15
#